data_b5488554dab754d6080bd5a7f8da5fc8
#
_entry.id   b5488554dab754d6080bd5a7f8da5fc8
#
_cell.length_a   1.000
_cell.length_b   1.000
_cell.length_c   1.000
_cell.angle_alpha   90.00
_cell.angle_beta   90.00
_cell.angle_gamma   90.00
#
_symmetry.space_group_name_H-M   'P 1'
#
loop_
_entity.id
_entity.type
_entity.pdbx_description
1 polymer ?
#
loop_
_entity_poly.entity_id
_entity_poly.type
_entity_poly.pdbx_seq_one_letter_code
_entity_poly.pdbx_strand_id
1 'polypeptide(L)'
;MNKSQETIIKNGKKVISIERKALEDLEKRFKSKVFSKNFSDAVESIYKCKGKIIVTGIGKSGIIAQKIVATFNSTGTYSIFLHSADSIHG
;
A
#
# COMPACT_ATOMS: atom_id res chain seq x y z
N MET A 1 -12.47 34.75 5.90
CA MET A 1 -11.10 34.35 5.61
C MET A 1 -10.49 35.26 4.54
N ASN A 2 -9.19 35.51 4.60
CA ASN A 2 -8.51 36.26 3.55
C ASN A 2 -8.19 35.34 2.36
N LYS A 3 -7.73 35.95 1.25
CA LYS A 3 -7.42 35.19 0.03
C LYS A 3 -6.35 34.14 0.21
N SER A 4 -5.36 34.39 1.07
CA SER A 4 -4.30 33.43 1.37
C SER A 4 -4.87 32.18 2.04
N GLN A 5 -5.73 32.35 3.01
CA GLN A 5 -6.39 31.24 3.69
C GLN A 5 -7.28 30.45 2.75
N GLU A 6 -8.03 31.15 1.90
CA GLU A 6 -8.88 30.50 0.89
C GLU A 6 -8.08 29.66 -0.10
N THR A 7 -6.91 30.16 -0.52
CA THR A 7 -6.01 29.43 -1.41
C THR A 7 -5.47 28.17 -0.76
N ILE A 8 -5.10 28.25 0.52
CA ILE A 8 -4.61 27.10 1.29
C ILE A 8 -5.70 26.02 1.36
N ILE A 9 -6.93 26.41 1.67
CA ILE A 9 -8.04 25.47 1.75
C ILE A 9 -8.36 24.85 0.39
N LYS A 10 -8.34 25.66 -0.66
CA LYS A 10 -8.56 25.17 -2.02
C LYS A 10 -7.50 24.13 -2.42
N ASN A 11 -6.25 24.40 -2.09
CA ASN A 11 -5.16 23.47 -2.37
C ASN A 11 -5.29 22.17 -1.58
N GLY A 12 -5.70 22.26 -0.32
CA GLY A 12 -5.96 21.08 0.50
C GLY A 12 -7.05 20.20 -0.09
N LYS A 13 -8.15 20.80 -0.52
CA LYS A 13 -9.24 20.06 -1.18
C LYS A 13 -8.79 19.43 -2.48
N LYS A 14 -7.94 20.13 -3.24
CA LYS A 14 -7.42 19.62 -4.51
C LYS A 14 -6.60 18.35 -4.28
N VAL A 15 -5.73 18.34 -3.27
CA VAL A 15 -4.93 17.16 -2.94
C VAL A 15 -5.84 15.98 -2.63
N ILE A 16 -6.85 16.18 -1.81
CA ILE A 16 -7.81 15.11 -1.47
C ILE A 16 -8.55 14.61 -2.70
N SER A 17 -8.95 15.52 -3.61
CA SER A 17 -9.62 15.11 -4.85
C SER A 17 -8.72 14.26 -5.74
N ILE A 18 -7.44 14.60 -5.82
CA ILE A 18 -6.47 13.82 -6.60
C ILE A 18 -6.34 12.42 -6.01
N GLU A 19 -6.22 12.31 -4.70
CA GLU A 19 -6.11 11.02 -4.01
C GLU A 19 -7.38 10.19 -4.17
N ARG A 20 -8.55 10.83 -4.04
CA ARG A 20 -9.82 10.15 -4.22
C ARG A 20 -9.95 9.57 -5.62
N LYS A 21 -9.58 10.35 -6.64
CA LYS A 21 -9.65 9.89 -8.03
C LYS A 21 -8.71 8.72 -8.26
N ALA A 22 -7.52 8.75 -7.68
CA ALA A 22 -6.57 7.65 -7.80
C ALA A 22 -7.17 6.35 -7.22
N LEU A 23 -7.85 6.45 -6.07
CA LEU A 23 -8.52 5.30 -5.47
C LEU A 23 -9.69 4.80 -6.32
N GLU A 24 -10.47 5.71 -6.91
CA GLU A 24 -11.55 5.33 -7.81
C GLU A 24 -11.01 4.59 -9.03
N ASP A 25 -9.91 5.08 -9.62
CA ASP A 25 -9.29 4.44 -10.77
C ASP A 25 -8.76 3.05 -10.40
N LEU A 26 -8.19 2.91 -9.20
CA LEU A 26 -7.74 1.61 -8.70
C LEU A 26 -8.91 0.65 -8.54
N GLU A 27 -10.02 1.12 -7.95
CA GLU A 27 -11.22 0.32 -7.78
C GLU A 27 -11.76 -0.18 -9.12
N LYS A 28 -11.74 0.68 -10.13
CA LYS A 28 -12.20 0.31 -11.49
C LYS A 28 -11.36 -0.78 -12.13
N ARG A 29 -10.11 -0.95 -11.71
CA ARG A 29 -9.24 -2.00 -12.23
C ARG A 29 -9.78 -3.39 -11.94
N PHE A 30 -10.58 -3.53 -10.88
CA PHE A 30 -11.21 -4.81 -10.56
C PHE A 30 -12.23 -5.28 -11.59
N LYS A 31 -12.62 -4.41 -12.54
CA LYS A 31 -13.44 -4.82 -13.69
C LYS A 31 -12.65 -5.69 -14.67
N SER A 32 -11.33 -5.59 -14.65
CA SER A 32 -10.45 -6.46 -15.44
C SER A 32 -10.38 -7.83 -14.79
N LYS A 33 -10.66 -8.89 -15.56
CA LYS A 33 -10.57 -10.25 -15.05
C LYS A 33 -9.14 -10.62 -14.68
N VAL A 34 -8.17 -10.16 -15.47
CA VAL A 34 -6.75 -10.42 -15.22
C VAL A 34 -6.33 -9.78 -13.91
N PHE A 35 -6.66 -8.50 -13.71
CA PHE A 35 -6.30 -7.81 -12.48
C PHE A 35 -6.95 -8.47 -11.26
N SER A 36 -8.25 -8.78 -11.35
CA SER A 36 -8.98 -9.40 -10.26
C SER A 36 -8.43 -10.77 -9.90
N LYS A 37 -8.07 -11.56 -10.91
CA LYS A 37 -7.47 -12.88 -10.67
C LYS A 37 -6.11 -12.74 -10.00
N ASN A 38 -5.27 -11.82 -10.48
CA ASN A 38 -3.95 -11.60 -9.88
C ASN A 38 -4.06 -11.15 -8.43
N PHE A 39 -5.00 -10.26 -8.14
CA PHE A 39 -5.25 -9.81 -6.78
C PHE A 39 -5.69 -10.97 -5.89
N SER A 40 -6.66 -11.75 -6.37
CA SER A 40 -7.17 -12.91 -5.64
C SER A 40 -6.07 -13.94 -5.38
N ASP A 41 -5.25 -14.23 -6.39
CA ASP A 41 -4.15 -15.19 -6.26
C ASP A 41 -3.12 -14.71 -5.22
N ALA A 42 -2.82 -13.42 -5.22
CA ALA A 42 -1.89 -12.84 -4.24
C ALA A 42 -2.42 -12.98 -2.81
N VAL A 43 -3.70 -12.64 -2.61
CA VAL A 43 -4.33 -12.75 -1.30
C VAL A 43 -4.36 -14.20 -0.82
N GLU A 44 -4.72 -15.13 -1.70
CA GLU A 44 -4.74 -16.54 -1.35
C GLU A 44 -3.35 -17.06 -0.99
N SER A 45 -2.33 -16.66 -1.74
CA SER A 45 -0.96 -17.06 -1.48
C SER A 45 -0.49 -16.60 -0.10
N ILE A 46 -0.83 -15.37 0.27
CA ILE A 46 -0.51 -14.82 1.60
C ILE A 46 -1.27 -15.59 2.67
N TYR A 47 -2.57 -15.79 2.46
CA TYR A 47 -3.43 -16.47 3.44
C TYR A 47 -3.01 -17.91 3.69
N LYS A 48 -2.60 -18.63 2.64
CA LYS A 48 -2.21 -20.03 2.74
C LYS A 48 -0.76 -20.24 3.14
N CYS A 49 0.01 -19.16 3.26
CA CYS A 49 1.43 -19.27 3.63
C CYS A 49 1.55 -19.81 5.04
N LYS A 50 2.27 -20.92 5.19
CA LYS A 50 2.51 -21.56 6.50
C LYS A 50 3.77 -21.04 7.18
N GLY A 51 4.63 -20.37 6.46
CA GLY A 51 5.83 -19.75 6.98
C GLY A 51 5.59 -18.29 7.32
N LYS A 52 6.53 -17.46 6.95
CA LYS A 52 6.43 -16.02 7.17
C LYS A 52 6.36 -15.27 5.85
N ILE A 53 5.72 -14.12 5.88
CA ILE A 53 5.67 -13.21 4.74
C ILE A 53 6.83 -12.22 4.90
N ILE A 54 7.64 -12.10 3.88
CA ILE A 54 8.74 -11.14 3.87
C ILE A 54 8.34 -9.99 2.96
N VAL A 55 8.35 -8.78 3.52
CA VAL A 55 8.00 -7.57 2.77
C VAL A 55 9.22 -6.66 2.75
N THR A 56 9.53 -6.13 1.57
CA THR A 56 10.67 -5.24 1.41
C THR A 56 10.30 -4.07 0.51
N GLY A 57 11.11 -3.02 0.56
CA GLY A 57 10.94 -1.84 -0.28
C GLY A 57 12.05 -0.85 -0.04
N ILE A 58 12.22 0.07 -0.98
CA ILE A 58 13.23 1.11 -0.93
C ILE A 58 12.56 2.47 -0.74
N GLY A 59 13.15 3.35 0.07
CA GLY A 59 12.64 4.70 0.30
C GLY A 59 11.20 4.69 0.84
N LYS A 60 10.31 5.40 0.17
CA LYS A 60 8.91 5.51 0.59
C LYS A 60 8.20 4.17 0.53
N SER A 61 8.54 3.32 -0.44
CA SER A 61 7.99 1.97 -0.52
C SER A 61 8.38 1.14 0.70
N GLY A 62 9.60 1.34 1.21
CA GLY A 62 10.06 0.67 2.43
C GLY A 62 9.26 1.07 3.66
N ILE A 63 8.88 2.35 3.76
CA ILE A 63 8.05 2.85 4.87
C ILE A 63 6.66 2.20 4.80
N ILE A 64 6.08 2.11 3.62
CA ILE A 64 4.79 1.45 3.42
C ILE A 64 4.89 -0.03 3.74
N ALA A 65 5.97 -0.69 3.33
CA ALA A 65 6.21 -2.10 3.62
C ALA A 65 6.26 -2.36 5.13
N GLN A 66 6.90 -1.49 5.90
CA GLN A 66 6.94 -1.60 7.36
C GLN A 66 5.54 -1.50 7.97
N LYS A 67 4.71 -0.61 7.44
CA LYS A 67 3.32 -0.47 7.89
C LYS A 67 2.51 -1.73 7.57
N ILE A 68 2.70 -2.29 6.39
CA ILE A 68 2.03 -3.54 5.99
C ILE A 68 2.42 -4.67 6.94
N VAL A 69 3.70 -4.80 7.26
CA VAL A 69 4.21 -5.81 8.20
C VAL A 69 3.55 -5.66 9.58
N ALA A 70 3.49 -4.42 10.08
CA ALA A 70 2.86 -4.16 11.37
C ALA A 70 1.37 -4.57 11.35
N THR A 71 0.67 -4.27 10.27
CA THR A 71 -0.74 -4.63 10.13
C THR A 71 -0.92 -6.16 10.03
N PHE A 72 -0.11 -6.83 9.24
CA PHE A 72 -0.15 -8.29 9.12
C PHE A 72 0.05 -8.96 10.48
N ASN A 73 1.08 -8.54 11.22
CA ASN A 73 1.37 -9.14 12.54
C ASN A 73 0.26 -8.88 13.54
N SER A 74 -0.39 -7.71 13.48
CA SER A 74 -1.49 -7.41 14.40
C SER A 74 -2.78 -8.17 14.05
N THR A 75 -2.88 -8.68 12.83
CA THR A 75 -4.07 -9.39 12.36
C THR A 75 -3.85 -10.89 12.18
N GLY A 76 -2.73 -11.42 12.67
CA GLY A 76 -2.49 -12.86 12.72
C GLY A 76 -1.68 -13.44 11.57
N THR A 77 -1.15 -12.61 10.68
CA THR A 77 -0.28 -13.06 9.59
C THR A 77 1.17 -12.73 9.94
N TYR A 78 1.96 -13.75 10.24
CA TYR A 78 3.35 -13.53 10.63
C TYR A 78 4.15 -12.98 9.45
N SER A 79 4.76 -11.82 9.64
CA SER A 79 5.54 -11.18 8.60
C SER A 79 6.72 -10.41 9.18
N ILE A 80 7.74 -10.20 8.36
CA ILE A 80 8.91 -9.41 8.71
C ILE A 80 9.24 -8.46 7.57
N PHE A 81 9.78 -7.32 7.94
CA PHE A 81 10.32 -6.37 6.98
C PHE A 81 11.80 -6.70 6.75
N LEU A 82 12.17 -6.86 5.47
CA LEU A 82 13.56 -7.04 5.09
C LEU A 82 14.06 -5.74 4.49
N HIS A 83 15.04 -5.12 5.12
CA HIS A 83 15.64 -3.91 4.59
C HIS A 83 16.37 -4.24 3.28
N SER A 84 16.16 -3.42 2.24
CA SER A 84 16.73 -3.68 0.91
C SER A 84 18.27 -3.80 0.93
N ALA A 85 18.93 -3.04 1.79
CA ALA A 85 20.39 -3.14 1.96
C ALA A 85 20.80 -4.51 2.52
N ASP A 86 19.99 -5.07 3.43
CA ASP A 86 20.26 -6.36 4.05
C ASP A 86 20.08 -7.50 3.04
N SER A 87 19.20 -7.35 2.06
CA SER A 87 18.96 -8.37 1.05
C SER A 87 20.17 -8.56 0.12
N ILE A 88 21.02 -7.55 0.00
CA ILE A 88 22.24 -7.63 -0.81
C ILE A 88 23.35 -8.38 -0.08
N HIS A 89 23.38 -8.27 1.22
CA HIS A 89 24.44 -8.84 2.05
C HIS A 89 24.01 -10.12 2.77
N GLY A 90 22.75 -10.37 2.77
CA GLY A 90 22.16 -11.50 3.45
C GLY A 90 21.76 -12.62 2.54
#